data_c1ec783a4b4779430bd57208daed9d29
#
_entry.id   c1ec783a4b4779430bd57208daed9d29
#
_cell.length_a   1.000
_cell.length_b   1.000
_cell.length_c   1.000
_cell.angle_alpha   90.00
_cell.angle_beta   90.00
_cell.angle_gamma   90.00
#
_symmetry.space_group_name_H-M   'P 1'
#
loop_
_entity.id
_entity.type
_entity.pdbx_description
1 polymer ?
#
loop_
_entity_poly.entity_id
_entity_poly.type
_entity_poly.pdbx_seq_one_letter_code
_entity_poly.pdbx_strand_id
1 'polypeptide(L)'
;KNDYNPVERRLVPHVTLKERFKQINIEVELGFDPEQTAAEVQRCLNCDIQTVFEAKLCIECDACIDICPTDCLTITKNGDEAELSTRLKAPRNSPQQPLYVSEPLKQTARVMVKDEDLCVHCGLCAERCPTAAWDMQKSTIHLPHATDHTWPSPQKRQTA
;
A
#
# COMPACT_ATOMS: atom_id res chain seq x y z
N LYS A 1 17.91 -11.73 -1.71
CA LYS A 1 17.77 -13.09 -2.30
C LYS A 1 17.07 -12.92 -3.64
N ASN A 2 17.79 -13.18 -4.75
CA ASN A 2 17.26 -13.12 -6.09
C ASN A 2 16.73 -14.50 -6.54
N ASP A 3 16.04 -15.21 -5.65
CA ASP A 3 15.46 -16.53 -5.90
C ASP A 3 14.04 -16.40 -6.47
N TYR A 4 13.89 -15.63 -7.54
CA TYR A 4 12.64 -15.59 -8.28
C TYR A 4 12.65 -16.73 -9.30
N ASN A 5 11.80 -17.72 -9.07
CA ASN A 5 11.52 -18.71 -10.10
C ASN A 5 10.82 -18.02 -11.28
N PRO A 6 11.32 -18.16 -12.50
CA PRO A 6 10.67 -17.62 -13.68
C PRO A 6 9.36 -18.39 -13.93
N VAL A 7 8.26 -17.85 -13.45
CA VAL A 7 6.91 -18.38 -13.71
C VAL A 7 6.30 -17.58 -14.86
N GLU A 8 5.97 -18.24 -15.95
CA GLU A 8 5.34 -17.60 -17.10
C GLU A 8 3.91 -17.14 -16.75
N ARG A 9 3.53 -15.97 -17.28
CA ARG A 9 2.17 -15.45 -17.14
C ARG A 9 1.15 -16.36 -17.81
N ARG A 10 0.08 -16.70 -17.10
CA ARG A 10 -1.07 -17.40 -17.69
C ARG A 10 -1.90 -16.42 -18.52
N LEU A 11 -2.31 -16.88 -19.70
CA LEU A 11 -3.23 -16.10 -20.52
C LEU A 11 -4.67 -16.40 -20.06
N VAL A 12 -5.47 -15.34 -20.00
CA VAL A 12 -6.90 -15.48 -19.70
C VAL A 12 -7.57 -16.31 -20.79
N PRO A 13 -8.29 -17.40 -20.46
CA PRO A 13 -8.96 -18.20 -21.45
C PRO A 13 -10.10 -17.43 -22.11
N HIS A 14 -10.22 -17.61 -23.41
CA HIS A 14 -11.25 -16.99 -24.23
C HIS A 14 -12.16 -18.04 -24.85
N VAL A 15 -13.41 -17.69 -25.07
CA VAL A 15 -14.30 -18.52 -25.90
C VAL A 15 -13.79 -18.59 -27.34
N THR A 16 -14.06 -19.69 -28.02
CA THR A 16 -13.69 -19.85 -29.42
C THR A 16 -14.40 -18.82 -30.30
N LEU A 17 -13.77 -18.42 -31.42
CA LEU A 17 -14.42 -17.50 -32.37
C LEU A 17 -15.78 -18.00 -32.85
N LYS A 18 -15.93 -19.32 -33.03
CA LYS A 18 -17.18 -19.95 -33.45
C LYS A 18 -18.30 -19.75 -32.43
N GLU A 19 -17.98 -19.77 -31.15
CA GLU A 19 -18.94 -19.54 -30.07
C GLU A 19 -19.22 -18.07 -29.88
N ARG A 20 -18.16 -17.22 -29.92
CA ARG A 20 -18.25 -15.78 -29.79
C ARG A 20 -19.27 -15.16 -30.76
N PHE A 21 -19.35 -15.64 -31.99
CA PHE A 21 -20.27 -15.11 -33.01
C PHE A 21 -21.69 -15.65 -32.94
N LYS A 22 -22.01 -16.56 -32.03
CA LYS A 22 -23.38 -17.07 -31.89
C LYS A 22 -24.34 -16.07 -31.21
N GLN A 23 -23.83 -15.33 -30.27
CA GLN A 23 -24.63 -14.37 -29.45
C GLN A 23 -23.82 -13.13 -29.12
N ILE A 24 -24.47 -11.97 -29.12
CA ILE A 24 -23.82 -10.70 -28.78
C ILE A 24 -23.49 -10.57 -27.28
N ASN A 25 -24.23 -11.28 -26.42
CA ASN A 25 -24.11 -11.18 -24.95
C ASN A 25 -23.25 -12.30 -24.36
N ILE A 26 -22.46 -13.02 -25.18
CA ILE A 26 -21.59 -14.07 -24.66
C ILE A 26 -20.38 -13.47 -23.94
N GLU A 27 -20.04 -14.03 -22.80
CA GLU A 27 -18.80 -13.70 -22.09
C GLU A 27 -17.61 -14.18 -22.94
N VAL A 28 -16.72 -13.27 -23.29
CA VAL A 28 -15.58 -13.55 -24.18
C VAL A 28 -14.35 -14.00 -23.42
N GLU A 29 -14.06 -13.35 -22.29
CA GLU A 29 -12.99 -13.70 -21.36
C GLU A 29 -13.60 -14.50 -20.21
N LEU A 30 -13.17 -15.75 -20.06
CA LEU A 30 -13.82 -16.70 -19.14
C LEU A 30 -13.27 -16.66 -17.71
N GLY A 31 -12.24 -15.83 -17.45
CA GLY A 31 -11.52 -15.87 -16.18
C GLY A 31 -10.65 -17.13 -16.04
N PHE A 32 -9.96 -17.25 -14.94
CA PHE A 32 -9.13 -18.41 -14.62
C PHE A 32 -9.92 -19.48 -13.87
N ASP A 33 -9.69 -20.73 -14.23
CA ASP A 33 -10.11 -21.84 -13.39
C ASP A 33 -9.24 -21.94 -12.10
N PRO A 34 -9.60 -22.79 -11.12
CA PRO A 34 -8.84 -22.92 -9.88
C PRO A 34 -7.37 -23.32 -10.07
N GLU A 35 -7.06 -24.16 -11.07
CA GLU A 35 -5.69 -24.60 -11.35
C GLU A 35 -4.88 -23.46 -11.98
N GLN A 36 -5.44 -22.76 -12.94
CA GLN A 36 -4.84 -21.58 -13.56
C GLN A 36 -4.62 -20.46 -12.54
N THR A 37 -5.60 -20.23 -11.65
CA THR A 37 -5.49 -19.27 -10.55
C THR A 37 -4.35 -19.65 -9.60
N ALA A 38 -4.28 -20.91 -9.19
CA ALA A 38 -3.19 -21.40 -8.32
C ALA A 38 -1.81 -21.23 -8.96
N ALA A 39 -1.71 -21.42 -10.27
CA ALA A 39 -0.47 -21.19 -11.00
C ALA A 39 -0.12 -19.69 -11.12
N GLU A 40 -1.09 -18.82 -11.36
CA GLU A 40 -0.85 -17.37 -11.49
C GLU A 40 -0.49 -16.72 -10.15
N VAL A 41 -1.07 -17.18 -9.04
CA VAL A 41 -0.71 -16.63 -7.70
C VAL A 41 0.73 -16.97 -7.28
N GLN A 42 1.40 -17.95 -7.91
CA GLN A 42 2.83 -18.20 -7.67
C GLN A 42 3.71 -17.04 -8.14
N ARG A 43 3.20 -16.15 -8.99
CA ARG A 43 3.89 -14.95 -9.44
C ARG A 43 3.73 -13.77 -8.47
N CYS A 44 2.98 -13.96 -7.38
CA CYS A 44 2.73 -12.92 -6.40
C CYS A 44 4.02 -12.50 -5.70
N LEU A 45 4.31 -11.21 -5.71
CA LEU A 45 5.49 -10.60 -5.06
C LEU A 45 5.27 -10.23 -3.59
N ASN A 46 4.15 -10.63 -2.99
CA ASN A 46 3.79 -10.24 -1.62
C ASN A 46 3.81 -8.72 -1.39
N CYS A 47 3.18 -7.96 -2.29
CA CYS A 47 3.10 -6.50 -2.19
C CYS A 47 2.21 -5.99 -1.04
N ASP A 48 1.78 -6.87 -0.13
CA ASP A 48 1.11 -6.56 1.12
C ASP A 48 2.04 -6.03 2.22
N ILE A 49 3.33 -5.90 1.92
CA ILE A 49 4.32 -5.30 2.81
C ILE A 49 4.33 -3.79 2.61
N GLN A 50 4.17 -3.07 3.70
CA GLN A 50 4.24 -1.60 3.70
C GLN A 50 5.21 -1.07 4.75
N THR A 51 5.59 0.20 4.60
CA THR A 51 6.46 0.88 5.55
C THR A 51 5.66 1.37 6.75
N VAL A 52 6.12 1.00 7.94
CA VAL A 52 5.54 1.40 9.22
C VAL A 52 6.53 2.28 9.98
N PHE A 53 6.03 3.34 10.60
CA PHE A 53 6.85 4.32 11.32
C PHE A 53 6.69 4.20 12.82
N GLU A 54 7.82 4.13 13.54
CA GLU A 54 7.89 4.15 15.01
C GLU A 54 8.48 5.47 15.48
N ALA A 55 7.64 6.38 15.95
CA ALA A 55 8.02 7.74 16.35
C ALA A 55 9.07 7.79 17.47
N LYS A 56 9.09 6.76 18.34
CA LYS A 56 10.03 6.71 19.48
C LYS A 56 11.47 6.51 19.07
N LEU A 57 11.71 5.94 17.89
CA LEU A 57 13.04 5.66 17.34
C LEU A 57 13.55 6.80 16.45
N CYS A 58 12.69 7.73 16.06
CA CYS A 58 13.03 8.82 15.15
C CYS A 58 13.96 9.84 15.79
N ILE A 59 15.06 10.15 15.11
CA ILE A 59 16.02 11.21 15.47
C ILE A 59 15.85 12.49 14.63
N GLU A 60 14.79 12.57 13.85
CA GLU A 60 14.41 13.74 13.05
C GLU A 60 15.50 14.24 12.08
N CYS A 61 16.20 13.29 11.44
CA CYS A 61 17.29 13.58 10.49
C CYS A 61 16.83 13.88 9.06
N ASP A 62 15.52 13.79 8.77
CA ASP A 62 14.86 14.04 7.49
C ASP A 62 15.31 13.15 6.31
N ALA A 63 16.25 12.22 6.52
CA ALA A 63 16.81 11.37 5.46
C ALA A 63 15.77 10.50 4.72
N CYS A 64 14.69 10.13 5.39
CA CYS A 64 13.56 9.41 4.78
C CYS A 64 12.74 10.30 3.83
N ILE A 65 12.65 11.60 4.11
CA ILE A 65 11.96 12.57 3.27
C ILE A 65 12.77 12.84 1.99
N ASP A 66 14.09 12.97 2.14
CA ASP A 66 14.98 13.26 1.00
C ASP A 66 15.08 12.10 0.00
N ILE A 67 14.96 10.85 0.49
CA ILE A 67 15.05 9.67 -0.36
C ILE A 67 13.73 9.27 -1.00
N CYS A 68 12.61 9.83 -0.55
CA CYS A 68 11.29 9.41 -1.00
C CYS A 68 11.04 9.77 -2.48
N PRO A 69 10.85 8.79 -3.38
CA PRO A 69 10.74 9.06 -4.82
C PRO A 69 9.39 9.70 -5.20
N THR A 70 8.39 9.62 -4.32
CA THR A 70 7.05 10.16 -4.56
C THR A 70 6.73 11.38 -3.71
N ASP A 71 7.69 11.85 -2.89
CA ASP A 71 7.50 12.98 -1.97
C ASP A 71 6.28 12.85 -1.04
N CYS A 72 5.91 11.60 -0.70
CA CYS A 72 4.73 11.31 0.12
C CYS A 72 4.94 11.52 1.63
N LEU A 73 6.14 11.92 2.06
CA LEU A 73 6.53 12.08 3.46
C LEU A 73 6.85 13.54 3.80
N THR A 74 6.48 13.96 5.01
CA THR A 74 6.96 15.20 5.60
C THR A 74 7.01 15.12 7.12
N ILE A 75 7.93 15.87 7.76
CA ILE A 75 7.96 16.10 9.21
C ILE A 75 7.59 17.56 9.46
N THR A 76 6.48 17.80 10.15
CA THR A 76 5.95 19.15 10.33
C THR A 76 5.30 19.32 11.70
N LYS A 77 4.91 20.55 12.03
CA LYS A 77 4.08 20.80 13.22
C LYS A 77 2.76 20.05 13.08
N ASN A 78 2.23 19.55 14.19
CA ASN A 78 0.90 18.95 14.20
C ASN A 78 -0.17 19.98 13.79
N GLY A 79 -1.27 19.53 13.23
CA GLY A 79 -2.37 20.36 12.74
C GLY A 79 -3.55 19.51 12.34
N ASP A 80 -4.60 20.13 11.86
CA ASP A 80 -5.72 19.39 11.27
C ASP A 80 -5.37 18.83 9.87
N GLU A 81 -6.22 17.94 9.38
CA GLU A 81 -6.01 17.25 8.09
C GLU A 81 -5.82 18.22 6.91
N ALA A 82 -6.56 19.33 6.89
CA ALA A 82 -6.46 20.33 5.84
C ALA A 82 -5.12 21.06 5.87
N GLU A 83 -4.66 21.47 7.05
CA GLU A 83 -3.34 22.08 7.23
C GLU A 83 -2.21 21.13 6.87
N LEU A 84 -2.28 19.86 7.33
CA LEU A 84 -1.26 18.86 7.03
C LEU A 84 -1.16 18.59 5.54
N SER A 85 -2.31 18.54 4.84
CA SER A 85 -2.37 18.37 3.40
C SER A 85 -1.62 19.46 2.63
N THR A 86 -1.66 20.71 3.10
CA THR A 86 -0.93 21.82 2.44
C THR A 86 0.58 21.78 2.66
N ARG A 87 1.05 20.98 3.62
CA ARG A 87 2.47 20.86 3.97
C ARG A 87 3.17 19.67 3.32
N LEU A 88 2.42 18.82 2.63
CA LEU A 88 3.00 17.75 1.80
C LEU A 88 3.78 18.34 0.64
N LYS A 89 4.86 17.69 0.25
CA LYS A 89 5.66 18.09 -0.92
C LYS A 89 4.94 17.83 -2.25
N ALA A 90 4.21 16.73 -2.33
CA ALA A 90 3.41 16.34 -3.49
C ALA A 90 1.91 16.57 -3.25
N PRO A 91 1.12 16.91 -4.29
CA PRO A 91 -0.32 17.01 -4.17
C PRO A 91 -0.93 15.63 -3.92
N ARG A 92 -1.99 15.58 -3.11
CA ARG A 92 -2.71 14.33 -2.79
C ARG A 92 -3.48 13.79 -3.99
N ASN A 93 -3.44 12.46 -4.17
CA ASN A 93 -4.27 11.77 -5.17
C ASN A 93 -5.72 11.61 -4.69
N SER A 94 -5.91 11.24 -3.44
CA SER A 94 -7.24 10.95 -2.84
C SER A 94 -7.47 11.80 -1.60
N PRO A 95 -8.05 13.00 -1.74
CA PRO A 95 -8.32 13.87 -0.59
C PRO A 95 -9.28 13.28 0.46
N GLN A 96 -10.08 12.27 0.10
CA GLN A 96 -11.01 11.58 1.00
C GLN A 96 -10.32 10.54 1.90
N GLN A 97 -9.14 10.06 1.52
CA GLN A 97 -8.37 9.12 2.34
C GLN A 97 -7.57 9.89 3.39
N PRO A 98 -7.67 9.55 4.69
CA PRO A 98 -6.96 10.27 5.72
C PRO A 98 -5.45 10.09 5.59
N LEU A 99 -4.69 11.13 5.92
CA LEU A 99 -3.25 11.04 6.05
C LEU A 99 -2.87 10.20 7.27
N TYR A 100 -1.80 9.43 7.14
CA TYR A 100 -1.15 8.88 8.33
C TYR A 100 -0.40 10.00 9.05
N VAL A 101 -0.65 10.13 10.36
CA VAL A 101 0.03 11.08 11.23
C VAL A 101 0.57 10.33 12.44
N SER A 102 1.86 10.47 12.72
CA SER A 102 2.51 9.80 13.84
C SER A 102 2.19 10.47 15.19
N GLU A 103 2.57 9.80 16.28
CA GLU A 103 2.71 10.45 17.56
C GLU A 103 3.77 11.59 17.47
N PRO A 104 3.70 12.58 18.37
CA PRO A 104 4.71 13.65 18.42
C PRO A 104 6.12 13.11 18.62
N LEU A 105 7.05 13.60 17.82
CA LEU A 105 8.46 13.24 17.88
C LEU A 105 9.12 13.82 19.14
N LYS A 106 10.06 13.08 19.71
CA LYS A 106 10.63 13.39 21.03
C LYS A 106 11.38 14.71 21.12
N GLN A 107 12.07 15.12 20.05
CA GLN A 107 12.96 16.29 20.11
C GLN A 107 12.22 17.61 19.89
N THR A 108 11.31 17.63 18.90
CA THR A 108 10.67 18.88 18.44
C THR A 108 9.16 18.90 18.61
N ALA A 109 8.53 17.81 19.06
CA ALA A 109 7.08 17.63 19.08
C ALA A 109 6.43 17.78 17.69
N ARG A 110 7.22 17.74 16.59
CA ARG A 110 6.69 17.60 15.22
C ARG A 110 6.09 16.22 15.02
N VAL A 111 5.37 16.03 13.95
CA VAL A 111 4.79 14.74 13.55
C VAL A 111 5.29 14.34 12.18
N MET A 112 5.45 13.04 11.97
CA MET A 112 5.62 12.46 10.64
C MET A 112 4.25 12.34 9.98
N VAL A 113 4.12 12.87 8.78
CA VAL A 113 2.92 12.79 7.95
C VAL A 113 3.26 12.00 6.69
N LYS A 114 2.41 11.04 6.34
CA LYS A 114 2.56 10.20 5.16
C LYS A 114 1.24 10.14 4.40
N ASP A 115 1.30 10.34 3.09
CA ASP A 115 0.21 10.03 2.18
C ASP A 115 0.36 8.59 1.68
N GLU A 116 -0.54 7.70 2.13
CA GLU A 116 -0.50 6.27 1.76
C GLU A 116 -0.83 6.06 0.29
N ASP A 117 -1.65 6.92 -0.34
CA ASP A 117 -2.00 6.80 -1.76
C ASP A 117 -0.87 7.16 -2.71
N LEU A 118 0.06 8.01 -2.26
CA LEU A 118 1.26 8.35 -3.01
C LEU A 118 2.41 7.36 -2.74
N CYS A 119 2.35 6.64 -1.63
CA CYS A 119 3.40 5.72 -1.23
C CYS A 119 3.40 4.46 -2.13
N VAL A 120 4.52 4.22 -2.81
CA VAL A 120 4.71 3.00 -3.63
C VAL A 120 5.32 1.83 -2.84
N HIS A 121 5.39 1.94 -1.54
CA HIS A 121 5.92 0.92 -0.61
C HIS A 121 7.31 0.37 -1.00
N CYS A 122 8.16 1.22 -1.57
CA CYS A 122 9.49 0.82 -2.08
C CYS A 122 10.50 0.48 -0.99
N GLY A 123 10.25 0.86 0.28
CA GLY A 123 11.13 0.57 1.42
C GLY A 123 12.37 1.46 1.54
N LEU A 124 12.61 2.41 0.64
CA LEU A 124 13.80 3.27 0.68
C LEU A 124 13.90 4.08 1.98
N CYS A 125 12.77 4.52 2.56
CA CYS A 125 12.76 5.18 3.86
C CYS A 125 13.24 4.26 4.99
N ALA A 126 12.89 2.97 4.96
CA ALA A 126 13.37 2.00 5.93
C ALA A 126 14.87 1.69 5.75
N GLU A 127 15.31 1.51 4.51
CA GLU A 127 16.73 1.29 4.19
C GLU A 127 17.61 2.46 4.61
N ARG A 128 17.12 3.69 4.40
CA ARG A 128 17.88 4.91 4.70
C ARG A 128 17.87 5.29 6.17
N CYS A 129 16.93 4.79 6.96
CA CYS A 129 16.76 5.19 8.36
C CYS A 129 17.88 4.62 9.26
N PRO A 130 18.73 5.47 9.88
CA PRO A 130 19.86 5.00 10.69
C PRO A 130 19.44 4.38 12.02
N THR A 131 18.22 4.63 12.48
CA THR A 131 17.70 4.19 13.79
C THR A 131 16.60 3.15 13.67
N ALA A 132 16.31 2.65 12.45
CA ALA A 132 15.22 1.73 12.19
C ALA A 132 13.84 2.27 12.67
N ALA A 133 13.63 3.60 12.64
CA ALA A 133 12.33 4.18 12.90
C ALA A 133 11.31 3.83 11.80
N TRP A 134 11.76 3.46 10.62
CA TRP A 134 10.97 2.84 9.56
C TRP A 134 11.26 1.36 9.46
N ASP A 135 10.22 0.55 9.34
CA ASP A 135 10.31 -0.89 9.15
C ASP A 135 9.36 -1.35 8.05
N MET A 136 9.68 -2.49 7.42
CA MET A 136 8.84 -3.13 6.40
C MET A 136 7.99 -4.21 7.07
N GLN A 137 6.70 -3.95 7.21
CA GLN A 137 5.79 -4.85 7.91
C GLN A 137 4.64 -5.29 7.01
N LYS A 138 4.16 -6.50 7.24
CA LYS A 138 2.98 -7.02 6.59
C LYS A 138 1.75 -6.23 7.02
N SER A 139 1.04 -5.65 6.05
CA SER A 139 -0.19 -4.92 6.30
C SER A 139 -1.37 -5.59 5.64
N THR A 140 -2.49 -5.60 6.35
CA THR A 140 -3.77 -6.02 5.80
C THR A 140 -4.61 -4.78 5.59
N ILE A 141 -4.83 -4.41 4.34
CA ILE A 141 -5.77 -3.33 3.99
C ILE A 141 -7.16 -3.94 3.96
N HIS A 142 -8.04 -3.47 4.82
CA HIS A 142 -9.47 -3.80 4.78
C HIS A 142 -10.17 -2.77 3.90
N LEU A 143 -10.40 -3.14 2.63
CA LEU A 143 -11.21 -2.32 1.73
C LEU A 143 -12.68 -2.66 1.93
N PRO A 144 -13.57 -1.70 2.26
CA PRO A 144 -15.00 -1.94 2.28
C PRO A 144 -15.48 -2.21 0.86
N HIS A 145 -16.20 -3.29 0.64
CA HIS A 145 -16.89 -3.54 -0.62
C HIS A 145 -18.13 -2.67 -0.72
N ALA A 146 -18.41 -2.10 -1.88
CA ALA A 146 -19.53 -1.17 -2.10
C ALA A 146 -20.92 -1.80 -1.81
N THR A 147 -21.00 -3.14 -1.77
CA THR A 147 -22.22 -3.89 -1.46
C THR A 147 -22.29 -4.38 -0.02
N ASP A 148 -21.27 -4.15 0.78
CA ASP A 148 -21.15 -4.74 2.12
C ASP A 148 -21.56 -3.73 3.19
N HIS A 149 -22.87 -3.64 3.44
CA HIS A 149 -23.43 -2.79 4.50
C HIS A 149 -23.27 -3.39 5.91
N THR A 150 -22.68 -4.59 6.03
CA THR A 150 -22.54 -5.33 7.28
C THR A 150 -21.11 -5.79 7.55
N TRP A 151 -20.13 -4.96 7.27
CA TRP A 151 -18.74 -5.29 7.59
C TRP A 151 -18.57 -5.45 9.10
N PRO A 152 -18.15 -6.62 9.62
CA PRO A 152 -17.86 -6.77 11.03
C PRO A 152 -16.68 -5.85 11.40
N SER A 153 -16.85 -5.12 12.50
CA SER A 153 -15.78 -4.29 13.08
C SER A 153 -14.48 -5.10 13.17
N PRO A 154 -13.31 -4.52 12.83
CA PRO A 154 -12.05 -5.24 12.90
C PRO A 154 -11.84 -5.76 14.31
N GLN A 155 -11.84 -7.09 14.46
CA GLN A 155 -11.49 -7.72 15.71
C GLN A 155 -10.04 -7.34 16.03
N LYS A 156 -9.82 -6.71 17.18
CA LYS A 156 -8.48 -6.46 17.70
C LYS A 156 -7.72 -7.78 17.69
N ARG A 157 -6.73 -7.92 16.81
CA ARG A 157 -5.85 -9.08 16.86
C ARG A 157 -5.13 -9.05 18.19
N GLN A 158 -5.40 -10.06 19.01
CA GLN A 158 -4.58 -10.36 20.16
C GLN A 158 -3.21 -10.77 19.61
N THR A 159 -2.22 -9.96 19.90
CA THR A 159 -0.81 -10.32 19.68
C THR A 159 -0.49 -11.51 20.60
N ALA A 160 -0.20 -12.64 20.00
CA ALA A 160 0.40 -13.78 20.69
C ALA A 160 1.92 -13.61 20.73
#